data_80e61f393226138210849c9db7a2f916
#
_entry.id   80e61f393226138210849c9db7a2f916
#
_cell.length_a   1.000
_cell.length_b   1.000
_cell.length_c   1.000
_cell.angle_alpha   90.00
_cell.angle_beta   90.00
_cell.angle_gamma   90.00
#
_symmetry.space_group_name_H-M   'P 1'
#
loop_
_entity.id
_entity.type
_entity.pdbx_description
1 polymer ?
#
loop_
_entity_poly.entity_id
_entity_poly.type
_entity_poly.pdbx_seq_one_letter_code
_entity_poly.pdbx_strand_id
1 'polypeptide(L)'
;MKFTIEEMMKRLPLPATEKWKDGVWDVEPFSEWGAKIVFFAPRGIDYQSSHDEDEFYFIARGSGKLIIGDEEFDCSPGDAFYVGANVMHHFEEFSDDFATWAVFFD
;
A
#
# COMPACT_ATOMS: atom_id res chain seq x y z
N MET A 1 -13.96 9.02 13.31
CA MET A 1 -12.71 8.24 13.25
C MET A 1 -11.64 9.06 12.53
N LYS A 2 -10.42 8.91 12.99
CA LYS A 2 -9.28 9.57 12.36
C LYS A 2 -8.10 8.61 12.30
N PHE A 3 -7.47 8.51 11.13
CA PHE A 3 -6.29 7.67 10.94
C PHE A 3 -5.14 8.58 10.52
N THR A 4 -4.00 8.49 11.21
CA THR A 4 -2.83 9.31 10.90
C THR A 4 -1.65 8.45 10.50
N ILE A 5 -0.77 9.02 9.67
CA ILE A 5 0.48 8.35 9.27
C ILE A 5 1.28 7.97 10.51
N GLU A 6 1.38 8.89 11.45
CA GLU A 6 2.17 8.69 12.67
C GLU A 6 1.69 7.49 13.49
N GLU A 7 0.37 7.36 13.68
CA GLU A 7 -0.18 6.23 14.42
C GLU A 7 0.01 4.91 13.68
N MET A 8 -0.14 4.92 12.36
CA MET A 8 0.07 3.71 11.56
C MET A 8 1.52 3.26 11.63
N MET A 9 2.47 4.21 11.51
CA MET A 9 3.89 3.88 11.59
C MET A 9 4.29 3.30 12.95
N LYS A 10 3.65 3.70 14.03
CA LYS A 10 3.89 3.13 15.38
C LYS A 10 3.49 1.67 15.48
N ARG A 11 2.59 1.20 14.63
CA ARG A 11 2.13 -0.18 14.61
C ARG A 11 3.03 -1.09 13.78
N LEU A 12 3.88 -0.51 12.94
CA LEU A 12 4.70 -1.26 11.99
C LEU A 12 6.13 -1.49 12.50
N PRO A 13 6.78 -2.59 12.11
CA PRO A 13 6.23 -3.68 11.34
C PRO A 13 5.41 -4.65 12.20
N LEU A 14 4.47 -5.35 11.56
CA LEU A 14 3.81 -6.50 12.16
C LEU A 14 4.77 -7.70 12.07
N PRO A 15 4.50 -8.80 12.80
CA PRO A 15 5.38 -9.97 12.78
C PRO A 15 5.65 -10.50 11.37
N ALA A 16 6.89 -10.91 11.14
CA ALA A 16 7.31 -11.46 9.87
C ALA A 16 6.52 -12.72 9.50
N THR A 17 6.34 -12.93 8.20
CA THR A 17 5.71 -14.11 7.64
C THR A 17 6.67 -14.77 6.66
N GLU A 18 6.29 -15.93 6.13
CA GLU A 18 7.08 -16.62 5.13
C GLU A 18 7.29 -15.76 3.87
N LYS A 19 6.26 -15.03 3.44
CA LYS A 19 6.31 -14.13 2.30
C LYS A 19 7.04 -12.81 2.63
N TRP A 20 6.76 -12.26 3.82
CA TRP A 20 7.30 -10.98 4.28
C TRP A 20 8.33 -11.21 5.38
N LYS A 21 9.52 -11.62 4.97
CA LYS A 21 10.57 -12.10 5.90
C LYS A 21 11.13 -11.04 6.83
N ASP A 22 11.10 -9.77 6.42
CA ASP A 22 11.62 -8.65 7.20
C ASP A 22 10.53 -7.93 8.00
N GLY A 23 9.38 -8.59 8.17
CA GLY A 23 8.22 -8.02 8.84
C GLY A 23 7.16 -7.58 7.85
N VAL A 24 5.94 -7.48 8.34
CA VAL A 24 4.79 -7.03 7.54
C VAL A 24 4.64 -5.53 7.72
N TRP A 25 4.79 -4.78 6.63
CA TRP A 25 4.77 -3.32 6.64
C TRP A 25 3.45 -2.76 6.13
N ASP A 26 2.35 -3.41 6.53
CA ASP A 26 1.01 -2.89 6.31
C ASP A 26 0.14 -3.13 7.53
N VAL A 27 -0.86 -2.29 7.72
CA VAL A 27 -1.84 -2.40 8.79
C VAL A 27 -3.21 -1.98 8.27
N GLU A 28 -4.25 -2.65 8.74
CA GLU A 28 -5.61 -2.41 8.31
C GLU A 28 -6.42 -1.81 9.46
N PRO A 29 -6.48 -0.47 9.59
CA PRO A 29 -7.19 0.17 10.70
C PRO A 29 -8.72 0.18 10.57
N PHE A 30 -9.25 -0.13 9.39
CA PHE A 30 -10.69 -0.09 9.16
C PHE A 30 -11.11 -1.16 8.15
N SER A 31 -12.19 -1.87 8.46
CA SER A 31 -12.79 -2.83 7.54
C SER A 31 -14.27 -3.00 7.87
N GLU A 32 -15.15 -2.26 7.18
CA GLU A 32 -16.60 -2.30 7.35
C GLU A 32 -17.31 -1.81 6.09
N TRP A 33 -18.54 -2.18 5.92
CA TRP A 33 -19.44 -1.65 4.88
C TRP A 33 -18.92 -1.88 3.45
N GLY A 34 -18.24 -3.01 3.22
CA GLY A 34 -17.68 -3.30 1.89
C GLY A 34 -16.43 -2.49 1.55
N ALA A 35 -15.88 -1.76 2.51
CA ALA A 35 -14.67 -0.97 2.34
C ALA A 35 -13.64 -1.30 3.39
N LYS A 36 -12.37 -1.24 3.04
CA LYS A 36 -11.30 -1.34 4.04
C LYS A 36 -10.18 -0.37 3.68
N ILE A 37 -9.56 0.16 4.72
CA ILE A 37 -8.42 1.07 4.59
C ILE A 37 -7.19 0.33 5.09
N VAL A 38 -6.13 0.35 4.29
CA VAL A 38 -4.83 -0.23 4.63
C VAL A 38 -3.79 0.88 4.54
N PHE A 39 -2.88 0.92 5.49
CA PHE A 39 -1.70 1.76 5.40
C PHE A 39 -0.53 0.85 5.06
N PHE A 40 0.15 1.13 3.95
CA PHE A 40 1.22 0.30 3.42
C PHE A 40 2.51 1.12 3.30
N ALA A 41 3.56 0.66 3.98
CA ALA A 41 4.86 1.33 4.01
C ALA A 41 5.96 0.31 3.71
N PRO A 42 6.04 -0.19 2.46
CA PRO A 42 6.98 -1.28 2.13
C PRO A 42 8.43 -0.90 2.40
N ARG A 43 9.23 -1.92 2.72
CA ARG A 43 10.67 -1.75 2.96
C ARG A 43 11.43 -2.70 2.03
N GLY A 44 12.31 -2.13 1.21
CA GLY A 44 13.15 -2.88 0.27
C GLY A 44 12.41 -3.37 -0.95
N ILE A 45 11.59 -4.39 -0.82
CA ILE A 45 10.85 -5.00 -1.92
C ILE A 45 9.37 -5.07 -1.57
N ASP A 46 8.53 -4.81 -2.56
CA ASP A 46 7.09 -5.01 -2.45
C ASP A 46 6.74 -6.39 -3.00
N TYR A 47 6.33 -7.30 -2.12
CA TYR A 47 5.98 -8.68 -2.45
C TYR A 47 4.49 -8.87 -2.74
N GLN A 48 3.70 -7.81 -2.83
CA GLN A 48 2.27 -7.95 -3.04
C GLN A 48 1.94 -8.62 -4.38
N SER A 49 0.79 -9.28 -4.42
CA SER A 49 0.25 -9.90 -5.62
C SER A 49 -1.12 -9.28 -5.94
N SER A 50 -1.66 -9.59 -7.11
CA SER A 50 -2.99 -9.13 -7.47
C SER A 50 -4.04 -9.69 -6.49
N HIS A 51 -5.16 -9.01 -6.38
CA HIS A 51 -6.30 -9.40 -5.55
C HIS A 51 -7.61 -9.13 -6.28
N ASP A 52 -8.70 -9.67 -5.75
CA ASP A 52 -10.00 -9.62 -6.42
C ASP A 52 -10.86 -8.41 -6.04
N GLU A 53 -10.25 -7.43 -5.37
CA GLU A 53 -10.92 -6.19 -4.98
C GLU A 53 -10.40 -5.02 -5.83
N ASP A 54 -11.26 -4.03 -6.07
CA ASP A 54 -10.83 -2.77 -6.64
C ASP A 54 -10.13 -1.95 -5.56
N GLU A 55 -9.16 -1.15 -5.95
CA GLU A 55 -8.31 -0.44 -5.00
C GLU A 55 -7.97 0.96 -5.48
N PHE A 56 -7.94 1.90 -4.53
CA PHE A 56 -7.30 3.21 -4.73
C PHE A 56 -6.09 3.33 -3.84
N TYR A 57 -5.01 3.88 -4.37
CA TYR A 57 -3.87 4.34 -3.59
C TYR A 57 -3.89 5.84 -3.47
N PHE A 58 -3.54 6.34 -2.29
CA PHE A 58 -3.29 7.76 -2.04
C PHE A 58 -1.92 7.88 -1.40
N ILE A 59 -0.94 8.37 -2.16
CA ILE A 59 0.44 8.41 -1.72
C ILE A 59 0.59 9.39 -0.55
N ALA A 60 1.15 8.91 0.57
CA ALA A 60 1.25 9.68 1.80
C ALA A 60 2.59 10.35 1.99
N ARG A 61 3.70 9.67 1.66
CA ARG A 61 5.05 10.24 1.79
C ARG A 61 6.04 9.49 0.91
N GLY A 62 7.18 10.12 0.66
CA GLY A 62 8.26 9.52 -0.09
C GLY A 62 8.05 9.58 -1.60
N SER A 63 8.84 8.79 -2.31
CA SER A 63 8.77 8.70 -3.77
C SER A 63 8.92 7.24 -4.18
N GLY A 64 8.50 6.92 -5.39
CA GLY A 64 8.62 5.56 -5.91
C GLY A 64 7.99 5.46 -7.28
N LYS A 65 7.87 4.22 -7.75
CA LYS A 65 7.18 3.90 -9.00
C LYS A 65 6.10 2.87 -8.73
N LEU A 66 4.94 3.05 -9.35
CA LEU A 66 3.85 2.08 -9.32
C LEU A 66 3.73 1.45 -10.69
N ILE A 67 3.85 0.13 -10.72
CA ILE A 67 3.65 -0.65 -11.94
C ILE A 67 2.24 -1.23 -11.89
N ILE A 68 1.42 -0.91 -12.88
CA ILE A 68 0.05 -1.43 -13.01
C ILE A 68 -0.05 -2.12 -14.37
N GLY A 69 -0.11 -3.45 -14.37
CA GLY A 69 -0.05 -4.20 -15.61
C GLY A 69 1.28 -3.96 -16.31
N ASP A 70 1.25 -3.34 -17.48
CA ASP A 70 2.45 -2.97 -18.25
C ASP A 70 2.72 -1.45 -18.23
N GLU A 71 1.96 -0.69 -17.43
CA GLU A 71 2.15 0.76 -17.30
C GLU A 71 2.98 1.09 -16.06
N GLU A 72 3.78 2.14 -16.15
CA GLU A 72 4.65 2.60 -15.08
C GLU A 72 4.34 4.07 -14.76
N PHE A 73 4.19 4.37 -13.47
CA PHE A 73 3.86 5.71 -12.98
C PHE A 73 4.82 6.13 -11.88
N ASP A 74 5.25 7.39 -11.91
CA ASP A 74 5.98 7.98 -10.79
C ASP A 74 4.98 8.35 -9.69
N CYS A 75 5.39 8.16 -8.43
CA CYS A 75 4.57 8.45 -7.26
C CYS A 75 5.14 9.60 -6.45
N SER A 76 4.27 10.55 -6.09
CA SER A 76 4.59 11.66 -5.18
C SER A 76 3.47 11.83 -4.17
N PRO A 77 3.76 12.37 -2.97
CA PRO A 77 2.71 12.60 -1.96
C PRO A 77 1.54 13.40 -2.53
N GLY A 78 0.33 12.93 -2.26
CA GLY A 78 -0.89 13.53 -2.77
C GLY A 78 -1.42 12.93 -4.07
N ASP A 79 -0.62 12.11 -4.75
CA ASP A 79 -1.08 11.43 -5.97
C ASP A 79 -2.07 10.32 -5.62
N ALA A 80 -3.04 10.11 -6.51
CA ALA A 80 -4.03 9.05 -6.38
C ALA A 80 -3.98 8.14 -7.61
N PHE A 81 -4.12 6.84 -7.37
CA PHE A 81 -4.13 5.81 -8.42
C PHE A 81 -5.28 4.85 -8.22
N TYR A 82 -5.87 4.40 -9.30
CA TYR A 82 -6.86 3.33 -9.29
C TYR A 82 -6.26 2.05 -9.86
N VAL A 83 -6.46 0.93 -9.18
CA VAL A 83 -6.06 -0.39 -9.64
C VAL A 83 -7.29 -1.29 -9.64
N GLY A 84 -7.63 -1.81 -10.81
CA GLY A 84 -8.77 -2.71 -10.94
C GLY A 84 -8.51 -4.09 -10.35
N ALA A 85 -9.60 -4.79 -10.00
CA ALA A 85 -9.54 -6.14 -9.49
C ALA A 85 -8.75 -7.06 -10.44
N ASN A 86 -7.93 -7.93 -9.86
CA ASN A 86 -7.11 -8.94 -10.57
C ASN A 86 -6.03 -8.39 -11.49
N VAL A 87 -5.75 -7.08 -11.45
CA VAL A 87 -4.66 -6.48 -12.22
C VAL A 87 -3.38 -6.59 -11.41
N MET A 88 -2.33 -7.14 -12.04
CA MET A 88 -1.01 -7.24 -11.42
C MET A 88 -0.46 -5.84 -11.16
N HIS A 89 0.03 -5.59 -9.95
CA HIS A 89 0.59 -4.30 -9.58
C HIS A 89 1.57 -4.44 -8.41
N HIS A 90 2.52 -3.54 -8.35
CA HIS A 90 3.48 -3.46 -7.24
C HIS A 90 4.23 -2.14 -7.32
N PHE A 91 4.84 -1.75 -6.21
CA PHE A 91 5.72 -0.58 -6.16
C PHE A 91 7.16 -1.00 -6.34
N GLU A 92 7.95 -0.16 -7.01
CA GLU A 92 9.38 -0.34 -7.24
C GLU A 92 10.14 0.96 -6.96
N GLU A 93 11.44 0.83 -6.73
CA GLU A 93 12.35 1.96 -6.59
C GLU A 93 11.82 3.04 -5.63
N PHE A 94 11.24 2.60 -4.52
CA PHE A 94 10.66 3.53 -3.56
C PHE A 94 11.68 3.93 -2.49
N SER A 95 11.52 5.16 -1.98
CA SER A 95 12.37 5.70 -0.92
C SER A 95 12.14 4.97 0.41
N ASP A 96 13.09 5.11 1.34
CA ASP A 96 13.02 4.44 2.65
C ASP A 96 11.83 4.90 3.49
N ASP A 97 11.32 6.10 3.23
CA ASP A 97 10.17 6.66 3.94
C ASP A 97 8.85 6.53 3.17
N PHE A 98 8.85 5.79 2.07
CA PHE A 98 7.66 5.64 1.23
C PHE A 98 6.50 5.04 2.01
N ALA A 99 5.32 5.64 1.86
CA ALA A 99 4.09 5.13 2.46
C ALA A 99 2.88 5.56 1.63
N THR A 100 1.88 4.70 1.58
CA THR A 100 0.64 4.97 0.87
C THR A 100 -0.56 4.48 1.67
N TRP A 101 -1.67 5.18 1.53
CA TRP A 101 -2.96 4.66 1.94
C TRP A 101 -3.52 3.84 0.78
N ALA A 102 -4.16 2.74 1.09
CA ALA A 102 -4.88 1.94 0.12
C ALA A 102 -6.33 1.78 0.60
N VAL A 103 -7.27 1.99 -0.31
CA VAL A 103 -8.70 1.80 -0.01
C VAL A 103 -9.21 0.71 -0.94
N PHE A 104 -9.65 -0.39 -0.36
CA PHE A 104 -10.24 -1.51 -1.08
C PHE A 104 -11.75 -1.47 -0.94
N PHE A 105 -12.45 -1.85 -2.01
CA PHE A 105 -13.92 -1.92 -1.97
C PHE A 105 -14.43 -2.95 -2.98
N ASP A 106 -15.58 -3.46 -2.67
CA ASP A 106 -16.24 -4.44 -3.53
C ASP A 106 -17.10 -3.78 -4.61
#